data_01dc0e092ba1eb0535a4d07a722a9868
#
_entry.id   01dc0e092ba1eb0535a4d07a722a9868
#
_cell.length_a   1.000
_cell.length_b   1.000
_cell.length_c   1.000
_cell.angle_alpha   90.00
_cell.angle_beta   90.00
_cell.angle_gamma   90.00
#
_symmetry.space_group_name_H-M   'P 1'
#
loop_
_entity.id
_entity.type
_entity.pdbx_description
1 polymer ?
#
loop_
_entity_poly.entity_id
_entity_poly.type
_entity_poly.pdbx_seq_one_letter_code
_entity_poly.pdbx_strand_id
1 'polypeptide(L)'
;MRYVNNWISQLTADFSSGSTALPIGASSLALLGDGQYRLTLVNSISPVEQTAWEIIQLTMADGVATVVRGIEGTAPRAWPLGSFIYCAVTAGGMNQLATQIADLITRVTALEAAGPGDGGDGGGDGGGPLPSGALTAANGDALTDTQNNQLVGG
;
A
#
# COMPACT_ATOMS: atom_id res chain seq x y z
N MET A 1 -4.90 -1.09 3.11
CA MET A 1 -6.31 -0.63 3.32
C MET A 1 -7.12 -0.99 2.09
N ARG A 2 -8.37 -1.42 2.26
CA ARG A 2 -9.30 -1.76 1.17
C ARG A 2 -10.51 -0.84 1.22
N TYR A 3 -11.09 -0.57 0.06
CA TYR A 3 -12.32 0.18 -0.11
C TYR A 3 -13.35 -0.68 -0.83
N VAL A 4 -14.62 -0.55 -0.45
CA VAL A 4 -15.74 -1.22 -1.09
C VAL A 4 -16.73 -0.14 -1.52
N ASN A 5 -17.09 -0.16 -2.79
CA ASN A 5 -18.05 0.81 -3.34
C ASN A 5 -19.45 0.57 -2.77
N ASN A 6 -20.11 1.64 -2.38
CA ASN A 6 -21.53 1.64 -1.94
C ASN A 6 -21.86 0.65 -0.81
N TRP A 7 -20.84 0.27 -0.01
CA TRP A 7 -21.13 -0.56 1.16
C TRP A 7 -21.67 0.32 2.29
N ILE A 8 -22.88 0.00 2.70
CA ILE A 8 -23.59 0.62 3.81
C ILE A 8 -24.36 -0.47 4.59
N SER A 9 -24.43 -0.33 5.89
CA SER A 9 -25.21 -1.19 6.78
C SER A 9 -25.79 -0.40 7.94
N GLN A 10 -26.63 -1.05 8.74
CA GLN A 10 -27.12 -0.51 9.99
C GLN A 10 -26.69 -1.41 11.15
N LEU A 11 -26.52 -0.81 12.32
CA LEU A 11 -26.30 -1.55 13.55
C LEU A 11 -27.53 -2.36 13.91
N THR A 12 -27.34 -3.64 14.23
CA THR A 12 -28.40 -4.59 14.64
C THR A 12 -28.61 -4.64 16.15
N ALA A 13 -27.76 -3.95 16.91
CA ALA A 13 -27.85 -3.75 18.35
C ALA A 13 -27.09 -2.48 18.76
N ASP A 14 -27.22 -2.06 19.99
CA ASP A 14 -26.44 -0.97 20.55
C ASP A 14 -24.96 -1.31 20.54
N PHE A 15 -24.13 -0.35 20.14
CA PHE A 15 -22.68 -0.48 20.07
C PHE A 15 -22.04 0.45 21.10
N SER A 16 -21.68 -0.09 22.26
CA SER A 16 -21.08 0.70 23.33
C SER A 16 -19.70 1.26 22.96
N SER A 17 -19.28 2.34 23.60
CA SER A 17 -18.00 3.00 23.31
C SER A 17 -16.76 2.12 23.54
N GLY A 18 -16.86 1.15 24.45
CA GLY A 18 -15.78 0.20 24.76
C GLY A 18 -15.83 -1.11 23.97
N SER A 19 -16.89 -1.34 23.18
CA SER A 19 -17.02 -2.59 22.42
C SER A 19 -16.13 -2.59 21.17
N THR A 20 -15.50 -3.73 20.90
CA THR A 20 -14.76 -4.01 19.67
C THR A 20 -15.47 -5.01 18.75
N ALA A 21 -16.60 -5.57 19.20
CA ALA A 21 -17.45 -6.45 18.39
C ALA A 21 -18.52 -5.59 17.71
N LEU A 22 -18.40 -5.45 16.38
CA LEU A 22 -19.30 -4.63 15.57
C LEU A 22 -20.64 -5.32 15.37
N PRO A 23 -21.76 -4.77 15.86
CA PRO A 23 -23.08 -5.40 15.76
C PRO A 23 -23.74 -5.07 14.41
N ILE A 24 -23.29 -5.71 13.34
CA ILE A 24 -23.92 -5.65 12.00
C ILE A 24 -24.29 -7.05 11.52
N GLY A 25 -25.23 -7.11 10.58
CA GLY A 25 -25.70 -8.39 10.03
C GLY A 25 -24.58 -9.16 9.34
N ALA A 26 -24.57 -10.49 9.51
CA ALA A 26 -23.58 -11.38 8.89
C ALA A 26 -23.52 -11.24 7.37
N SER A 27 -24.66 -11.00 6.70
CA SER A 27 -24.72 -10.75 5.27
C SER A 27 -23.99 -9.49 4.85
N SER A 28 -24.03 -8.43 5.66
CA SER A 28 -23.27 -7.19 5.41
C SER A 28 -21.77 -7.40 5.62
N LEU A 29 -21.37 -8.17 6.65
CA LEU A 29 -19.97 -8.54 6.88
C LEU A 29 -19.42 -9.42 5.74
N ALA A 30 -20.22 -10.35 5.23
CA ALA A 30 -19.82 -11.25 4.16
C ALA A 30 -19.47 -10.53 2.84
N LEU A 31 -19.98 -9.30 2.64
CA LEU A 31 -19.60 -8.45 1.49
C LEU A 31 -18.20 -7.86 1.65
N LEU A 32 -17.65 -7.87 2.85
CA LEU A 32 -16.30 -7.44 3.15
C LEU A 32 -15.40 -8.69 3.16
N GLY A 33 -14.51 -8.83 2.21
CA GLY A 33 -13.47 -9.88 2.25
C GLY A 33 -12.39 -9.55 3.28
N ASP A 34 -11.40 -10.44 3.44
CA ASP A 34 -10.29 -10.20 4.35
C ASP A 34 -9.53 -8.92 4.01
N GLY A 35 -9.11 -8.21 5.03
CA GLY A 35 -8.39 -6.95 4.90
C GLY A 35 -8.79 -5.89 5.93
N GLN A 36 -8.23 -4.71 5.77
CA GLN A 36 -8.51 -3.56 6.64
C GLN A 36 -9.38 -2.54 5.92
N TYR A 37 -10.39 -2.04 6.59
CA TYR A 37 -11.36 -1.08 6.09
C TYR A 37 -11.46 0.13 7.02
N ARG A 38 -11.63 1.31 6.43
CA ARG A 38 -12.09 2.51 7.15
C ARG A 38 -13.59 2.60 7.01
N LEU A 39 -14.29 2.62 8.13
CA LEU A 39 -15.74 2.72 8.16
C LEU A 39 -16.13 3.94 8.99
N THR A 40 -17.20 4.60 8.58
CA THR A 40 -17.76 5.75 9.29
C THR A 40 -19.12 5.39 9.86
N LEU A 41 -19.25 5.53 11.18
CA LEU A 41 -20.51 5.46 11.91
C LEU A 41 -21.15 6.84 11.95
N VAL A 42 -22.46 6.89 11.72
CA VAL A 42 -23.25 8.14 11.76
C VAL A 42 -24.63 7.90 12.35
N ASN A 43 -25.21 8.97 12.91
CA ASN A 43 -26.59 8.93 13.39
C ASN A 43 -27.64 9.05 12.28
N SER A 44 -27.28 9.64 11.15
CA SER A 44 -28.15 9.79 9.96
C SER A 44 -27.32 9.78 8.69
N ILE A 45 -27.87 9.23 7.61
CA ILE A 45 -27.28 9.32 6.25
C ILE A 45 -27.66 10.61 5.54
N SER A 46 -28.60 11.37 6.09
CA SER A 46 -28.94 12.71 5.61
C SER A 46 -27.87 13.70 6.07
N PRO A 47 -27.14 14.36 5.17
CA PRO A 47 -26.09 15.31 5.55
C PRO A 47 -26.61 16.49 6.41
N VAL A 48 -27.88 16.82 6.27
CA VAL A 48 -28.52 17.91 7.04
C VAL A 48 -28.81 17.48 8.49
N GLU A 49 -29.06 16.19 8.71
CA GLU A 49 -29.40 15.61 10.02
C GLU A 49 -28.21 14.93 10.71
N GLN A 50 -27.11 14.79 10.00
CA GLN A 50 -25.91 14.17 10.53
C GLN A 50 -25.24 15.12 11.53
N THR A 51 -25.39 14.83 12.83
CA THR A 51 -24.82 15.61 13.92
C THR A 51 -23.69 14.89 14.66
N ALA A 52 -23.50 13.61 14.33
CA ALA A 52 -22.54 12.76 15.02
C ALA A 52 -21.92 11.77 14.06
N TRP A 53 -20.60 11.59 14.19
CA TRP A 53 -19.84 10.59 13.42
C TRP A 53 -18.69 10.04 14.25
N GLU A 54 -18.24 8.85 13.88
CA GLU A 54 -17.02 8.22 14.38
C GLU A 54 -16.39 7.42 13.25
N ILE A 55 -15.08 7.55 13.09
CA ILE A 55 -14.31 6.75 12.15
C ILE A 55 -13.68 5.59 12.91
N ILE A 56 -13.86 4.38 12.38
CA ILE A 56 -13.32 3.15 12.94
C ILE A 56 -12.48 2.41 11.89
N GLN A 57 -11.55 1.60 12.36
CA GLN A 57 -10.87 0.63 11.53
C GLN A 57 -11.43 -0.76 11.80
N LEU A 58 -11.99 -1.38 10.78
CA LEU A 58 -12.36 -2.78 10.79
C LEU A 58 -11.23 -3.61 10.17
N THR A 59 -10.84 -4.68 10.84
CA THR A 59 -9.97 -5.72 10.27
C THR A 59 -10.75 -7.00 10.16
N MET A 60 -10.83 -7.53 8.95
CA MET A 60 -11.39 -8.85 8.65
C MET A 60 -10.26 -9.83 8.41
N ALA A 61 -10.24 -10.93 9.13
CA ALA A 61 -9.30 -12.03 8.94
C ALA A 61 -9.99 -13.35 9.25
N ASP A 62 -9.98 -14.28 8.32
CA ASP A 62 -10.58 -15.61 8.48
C ASP A 62 -12.05 -15.56 8.93
N GLY A 63 -12.81 -14.58 8.42
CA GLY A 63 -14.20 -14.36 8.79
C GLY A 63 -14.43 -13.71 10.15
N VAL A 64 -13.36 -13.35 10.87
CA VAL A 64 -13.44 -12.66 12.16
C VAL A 64 -13.27 -11.17 11.97
N ALA A 65 -14.20 -10.39 12.53
CA ALA A 65 -14.17 -8.93 12.51
C ALA A 65 -13.62 -8.37 13.83
N THR A 66 -12.59 -7.56 13.77
CA THR A 66 -12.06 -6.81 14.91
C THR A 66 -12.07 -5.31 14.61
N VAL A 67 -12.37 -4.48 15.63
CA VAL A 67 -12.55 -3.04 15.46
C VAL A 67 -11.61 -2.26 16.35
N VAL A 68 -10.95 -1.26 15.76
CA VAL A 68 -10.30 -0.16 16.48
C VAL A 68 -11.19 1.07 16.34
N ARG A 69 -11.56 1.64 17.49
CA ARG A 69 -12.54 2.74 17.63
C ARG A 69 -11.86 4.11 17.62
N GLY A 70 -12.60 5.14 17.22
CA GLY A 70 -12.21 6.53 17.42
C GLY A 70 -10.93 6.95 16.74
N ILE A 71 -10.72 6.58 15.50
CA ILE A 71 -9.52 6.94 14.74
C ILE A 71 -9.70 8.26 13.98
N GLU A 72 -8.62 8.78 13.40
CA GLU A 72 -8.61 10.03 12.61
C GLU A 72 -9.17 11.24 13.36
N GLY A 73 -8.88 11.34 14.67
CA GLY A 73 -9.31 12.47 15.50
C GLY A 73 -10.76 12.41 15.99
N THR A 74 -11.47 11.31 15.70
CA THR A 74 -12.78 11.05 16.30
C THR A 74 -12.65 10.34 17.66
N ALA A 75 -13.66 10.41 18.50
CA ALA A 75 -13.69 9.73 19.78
C ALA A 75 -14.70 8.57 19.78
N PRO A 76 -14.37 7.43 20.46
CA PRO A 76 -15.32 6.36 20.66
C PRO A 76 -16.57 6.84 21.41
N ARG A 77 -17.75 6.51 20.89
CA ARG A 77 -19.02 6.85 21.52
C ARG A 77 -20.01 5.70 21.44
N ALA A 78 -21.05 5.75 22.26
CA ALA A 78 -22.14 4.80 22.17
C ALA A 78 -23.02 5.14 20.95
N TRP A 79 -23.34 4.11 20.16
CA TRP A 79 -24.20 4.19 18.99
C TRP A 79 -25.42 3.32 19.22
N PRO A 80 -26.64 3.85 19.10
CA PRO A 80 -27.85 3.06 19.27
C PRO A 80 -28.08 2.12 18.08
N LEU A 81 -28.90 1.10 18.32
CA LEU A 81 -29.49 0.26 17.28
C LEU A 81 -30.01 1.13 16.12
N GLY A 82 -29.77 0.71 14.89
CA GLY A 82 -30.22 1.42 13.69
C GLY A 82 -29.32 2.56 13.23
N SER A 83 -28.27 2.93 13.99
CA SER A 83 -27.22 3.83 13.48
C SER A 83 -26.61 3.26 12.20
N PHE A 84 -26.19 4.15 11.31
CA PHE A 84 -25.63 3.75 10.02
C PHE A 84 -24.11 3.61 10.10
N ILE A 85 -23.60 2.69 9.30
CA ILE A 85 -22.17 2.51 9.09
C ILE A 85 -21.91 2.30 7.60
N TYR A 86 -20.91 2.97 7.06
CA TYR A 86 -20.56 2.85 5.63
C TYR A 86 -19.06 2.92 5.40
N CYS A 87 -18.65 2.40 4.24
CA CYS A 87 -17.28 2.51 3.76
C CYS A 87 -17.16 3.74 2.87
N ALA A 88 -16.33 4.70 3.27
CA ALA A 88 -16.02 5.87 2.46
C ALA A 88 -14.52 6.17 2.51
N VAL A 89 -14.07 6.92 1.53
CA VAL A 89 -12.72 7.50 1.56
C VAL A 89 -12.72 8.61 2.62
N THR A 90 -11.84 8.48 3.59
CA THR A 90 -11.68 9.46 4.67
C THR A 90 -10.50 10.39 4.38
N ALA A 91 -10.50 11.57 5.00
CA ALA A 91 -9.38 12.51 4.91
C ALA A 91 -8.07 11.88 5.38
N GLY A 92 -8.11 11.12 6.49
CA GLY A 92 -6.92 10.40 6.99
C GLY A 92 -6.44 9.33 6.04
N GLY A 93 -7.35 8.58 5.39
CA GLY A 93 -6.99 7.61 4.34
C GLY A 93 -6.29 8.26 3.15
N MET A 94 -6.79 9.40 2.70
CA MET A 94 -6.17 10.17 1.60
C MET A 94 -4.81 10.73 2.00
N ASN A 95 -4.68 11.30 3.20
CA ASN A 95 -3.41 11.82 3.70
C ASN A 95 -2.37 10.73 3.85
N GLN A 96 -2.77 9.54 4.32
CA GLN A 96 -1.86 8.38 4.40
C GLN A 96 -1.35 7.97 3.02
N LEU A 97 -2.25 7.91 2.01
CA LEU A 97 -1.86 7.60 0.64
C LEU A 97 -0.89 8.66 0.07
N ALA A 98 -1.18 9.94 0.27
CA ALA A 98 -0.32 11.03 -0.16
C ALA A 98 1.08 10.93 0.46
N THR A 99 1.16 10.62 1.76
CA THR A 99 2.44 10.41 2.47
C THR A 99 3.21 9.23 1.88
N GLN A 100 2.54 8.10 1.61
CA GLN A 100 3.19 6.92 1.01
C GLN A 100 3.72 7.21 -0.40
N ILE A 101 2.98 7.98 -1.20
CA ILE A 101 3.42 8.40 -2.53
C ILE A 101 4.66 9.30 -2.43
N ALA A 102 4.68 10.27 -1.51
CA ALA A 102 5.83 11.14 -1.29
C ALA A 102 7.08 10.37 -0.86
N ASP A 103 6.92 9.36 0.02
CA ASP A 103 8.01 8.46 0.44
C ASP A 103 8.55 7.66 -0.75
N LEU A 104 7.66 7.07 -1.55
CA LEU A 104 8.05 6.32 -2.75
C LEU A 104 8.80 7.21 -3.76
N ILE A 105 8.33 8.44 -4.01
CA ILE A 105 9.01 9.39 -4.89
C ILE A 105 10.42 9.67 -4.36
N THR A 106 10.56 9.92 -3.05
CA THR A 106 11.87 10.17 -2.43
C THR A 106 12.83 8.99 -2.63
N ARG A 107 12.33 7.77 -2.43
CA ARG A 107 13.13 6.53 -2.61
C ARG A 107 13.53 6.30 -4.06
N VAL A 108 12.60 6.53 -5.00
CA VAL A 108 12.89 6.41 -6.44
C VAL A 108 13.93 7.45 -6.84
N THR A 109 13.78 8.70 -6.45
CA THR A 109 14.76 9.76 -6.75
C THR A 109 16.15 9.42 -6.18
N ALA A 110 16.22 8.84 -4.98
CA ALA A 110 17.49 8.41 -4.39
C ALA A 110 18.14 7.24 -5.18
N LEU A 111 17.33 6.29 -5.66
CA LEU A 111 17.82 5.19 -6.50
C LEU A 111 18.30 5.69 -7.85
N GLU A 112 17.58 6.61 -8.48
CA GLU A 112 17.99 7.22 -9.75
C GLU A 112 19.29 8.03 -9.61
N ALA A 113 19.45 8.76 -8.49
CA ALA A 113 20.65 9.52 -8.19
C ALA A 113 21.86 8.62 -7.88
N ALA A 114 21.63 7.42 -7.34
CA ALA A 114 22.67 6.43 -7.11
C ALA A 114 23.20 5.82 -8.44
N GLY A 115 22.52 6.06 -9.54
CA GLY A 115 22.83 5.46 -10.86
C GLY A 115 22.48 3.98 -10.93
N PRO A 116 22.57 3.36 -12.13
CA PRO A 116 22.59 1.92 -12.20
C PRO A 116 23.78 1.48 -11.35
N GLY A 117 23.51 0.78 -10.25
CA GLY A 117 24.55 0.21 -9.43
C GLY A 117 25.56 -0.43 -10.34
N ASP A 118 26.81 -0.02 -10.21
CA ASP A 118 27.93 -0.74 -10.81
C ASP A 118 27.71 -2.18 -10.35
N GLY A 119 27.10 -2.95 -11.24
CA GLY A 119 26.90 -4.37 -11.02
C GLY A 119 28.29 -4.90 -10.84
N GLY A 120 28.71 -4.99 -9.57
CA GLY A 120 30.01 -5.48 -9.20
C GLY A 120 30.19 -6.81 -9.92
N ASP A 121 30.76 -6.72 -11.08
CA ASP A 121 31.35 -7.83 -11.81
C ASP A 121 32.50 -8.30 -10.90
N GLY A 122 32.14 -9.22 -10.00
CA GLY A 122 33.11 -9.96 -9.19
C GLY A 122 33.92 -10.89 -10.07
N GLY A 123 34.56 -10.35 -11.11
CA GLY A 123 35.51 -10.97 -11.99
C GLY A 123 36.75 -10.10 -12.02
N GLY A 124 37.63 -10.29 -11.02
CA GLY A 124 38.97 -9.75 -11.12
C GLY A 124 39.65 -10.33 -12.34
N ASP A 125 39.96 -9.47 -13.32
CA ASP A 125 41.14 -9.64 -14.13
C ASP A 125 41.61 -8.27 -14.64
N GLY A 126 42.87 -8.00 -14.37
CA GLY A 126 43.55 -6.80 -14.75
C GLY A 126 43.55 -6.56 -16.24
N GLY A 127 42.46 -6.00 -16.76
CA GLY A 127 42.36 -5.51 -18.11
C GLY A 127 43.09 -4.19 -18.21
N GLY A 128 44.40 -4.25 -18.52
CA GLY A 128 45.09 -3.08 -19.07
C GLY A 128 44.38 -2.62 -20.34
N PRO A 129 44.58 -1.33 -20.76
CA PRO A 129 43.96 -0.81 -21.96
C PRO A 129 44.28 -1.75 -23.15
N LEU A 130 43.24 -2.12 -23.89
CA LEU A 130 43.39 -2.94 -25.08
C LEU A 130 44.36 -2.25 -26.07
N PRO A 131 45.24 -3.02 -26.75
CA PRO A 131 46.13 -2.45 -27.75
C PRO A 131 45.31 -1.79 -28.86
N SER A 132 45.83 -0.64 -29.33
CA SER A 132 45.18 0.10 -30.43
C SER A 132 45.02 -0.81 -31.66
N GLY A 133 43.78 -0.94 -32.14
CA GLY A 133 43.41 -1.80 -33.27
C GLY A 133 42.89 -3.19 -32.90
N ALA A 134 42.74 -3.52 -31.62
CA ALA A 134 42.10 -4.77 -31.22
C ALA A 134 40.61 -4.76 -31.63
N LEU A 135 40.17 -5.88 -32.21
CA LEU A 135 38.75 -6.11 -32.47
C LEU A 135 38.07 -6.54 -31.20
N THR A 136 36.91 -5.96 -30.93
CA THR A 136 36.12 -6.29 -29.74
C THR A 136 34.75 -6.86 -30.12
N ALA A 137 34.22 -7.74 -29.32
CA ALA A 137 32.81 -8.15 -29.38
C ALA A 137 31.89 -7.00 -28.99
N ALA A 138 30.57 -7.13 -29.20
CA ALA A 138 29.57 -6.12 -28.86
C ALA A 138 29.50 -5.80 -27.35
N ASN A 139 30.01 -6.67 -26.49
CA ASN A 139 30.15 -6.50 -25.04
C ASN A 139 31.44 -5.78 -24.61
N GLY A 140 32.31 -5.40 -25.55
CA GLY A 140 33.57 -4.72 -25.27
C GLY A 140 34.78 -5.63 -25.06
N ASP A 141 34.62 -6.95 -25.07
CA ASP A 141 35.70 -7.91 -24.90
C ASP A 141 36.56 -8.03 -26.18
N ALA A 142 37.86 -8.23 -26.03
CA ALA A 142 38.72 -8.49 -27.17
C ALA A 142 38.40 -9.83 -27.83
N LEU A 143 38.26 -9.83 -29.16
CA LEU A 143 38.12 -11.08 -29.89
C LEU A 143 39.47 -11.75 -29.98
N THR A 144 39.52 -13.05 -29.70
CA THR A 144 40.74 -13.89 -29.79
C THR A 144 40.50 -15.05 -30.74
N ASP A 145 41.60 -15.56 -31.29
CA ASP A 145 41.56 -16.80 -32.06
C ASP A 145 41.47 -18.06 -31.15
N THR A 146 41.45 -19.23 -31.75
CA THR A 146 41.38 -20.51 -31.03
C THR A 146 42.62 -20.81 -30.19
N GLN A 147 43.68 -20.02 -30.32
CA GLN A 147 44.93 -20.11 -29.57
C GLN A 147 45.05 -19.01 -28.54
N ASN A 148 43.96 -18.26 -28.30
CA ASN A 148 43.86 -17.15 -27.34
C ASN A 148 44.70 -15.91 -27.71
N ASN A 149 45.03 -15.71 -29.01
CA ASN A 149 45.66 -14.49 -29.50
C ASN A 149 44.59 -13.45 -29.87
N GLN A 150 44.82 -12.17 -29.51
CA GLN A 150 43.90 -11.09 -29.89
C GLN A 150 43.89 -10.89 -31.42
N LEU A 151 42.69 -10.78 -31.98
CA LEU A 151 42.49 -10.41 -33.36
C LEU A 151 42.64 -8.89 -33.52
N VAL A 152 43.48 -8.48 -34.44
CA VAL A 152 43.69 -7.06 -34.79
C VAL A 152 43.22 -6.85 -36.24
N GLY A 153 42.52 -5.71 -36.46
CA GLY A 153 42.13 -5.31 -37.80
C GLY A 153 43.36 -4.84 -38.59
N GLY A 154 43.49 -5.31 -39.81
CA GLY A 154 44.47 -4.82 -40.74
C GLY A 154 44.01 -3.57 -41.49
#